data_e5e115855844066c40b7627e7b786898
#
_entry.id   e5e115855844066c40b7627e7b786898
#
_cell.length_a   1.000
_cell.length_b   1.000
_cell.length_c   1.000
_cell.angle_alpha   90.00
_cell.angle_beta   90.00
_cell.angle_gamma   90.00
#
_symmetry.space_group_name_H-M   'P 1'
#
loop_
_entity.id
_entity.type
_entity.pdbx_description
1 polymer ?
#
loop_
_entity_poly.entity_id
_entity_poly.type
_entity_poly.pdbx_seq_one_letter_code
_entity_poly.pdbx_strand_id
1 'polypeptide(L)'
;MRSFTQRWGKYVIVPFVIAMLAGCEGKGDSSRRAFVEYLNTQIITSPVVGVCELTPAQRQAFGHYADDYDVLLTAYGQIFAVVYETGQEDKITGVIQSERDNLVFLNELRVARDVNNRFILRLKNVSSENRKKYSALKLPSDVKPVFDAAWNKTVTPLDETMTRYYFLRGKRLDQLVAMGEFLQKQGNKVRFETNGKAVFADLAAKEHFQDQQFNFFITQND
;
A
#
# COMPACT_ATOMS: atom_id res chain seq x y z
N MET A 1 5.16 16.64 23.68
CA MET A 1 6.12 16.48 22.58
C MET A 1 7.29 15.64 23.07
N ARG A 2 7.26 14.34 22.85
CA ARG A 2 8.39 13.43 23.14
C ARG A 2 8.85 12.83 21.82
N SER A 3 10.13 13.04 21.51
CA SER A 3 10.82 12.68 20.29
C SER A 3 10.76 11.16 20.05
N PHE A 4 10.24 10.78 18.88
CA PHE A 4 10.15 9.39 18.38
C PHE A 4 11.38 9.02 17.53
N THR A 5 12.52 9.62 17.86
CA THR A 5 13.79 9.35 17.21
C THR A 5 14.67 8.51 18.09
N GLN A 6 14.44 7.19 18.19
CA GLN A 6 15.49 6.25 18.61
C GLN A 6 14.95 4.83 18.75
N ARG A 7 14.79 4.09 17.66
CA ARG A 7 14.81 2.61 17.72
C ARG A 7 14.93 1.91 16.37
N TRP A 8 15.70 2.49 15.43
CA TRP A 8 16.12 1.79 14.20
C TRP A 8 17.63 1.57 14.26
N GLY A 9 18.09 0.88 15.28
CA GLY A 9 19.48 0.60 15.48
C GLY A 9 19.74 -0.89 15.52
N LYS A 10 20.65 -1.32 14.68
CA LYS A 10 21.34 -2.61 14.59
C LYS A 10 20.84 -3.56 13.50
N TYR A 11 20.84 -3.10 12.26
CA TYR A 11 21.08 -4.03 11.17
C TYR A 11 22.58 -4.30 11.09
N VAL A 12 22.93 -5.58 11.21
CA VAL A 12 24.28 -6.09 11.08
C VAL A 12 24.79 -5.68 9.70
N ILE A 13 25.71 -4.71 9.67
CA ILE A 13 26.51 -4.40 8.49
C ILE A 13 27.43 -5.60 8.31
N VAL A 14 27.06 -6.52 7.44
CA VAL A 14 27.98 -7.56 6.96
C VAL A 14 28.99 -6.82 6.08
N PRO A 15 30.28 -6.76 6.45
CA PRO A 15 31.28 -6.12 5.61
C PRO A 15 31.43 -6.97 4.34
N PHE A 16 31.04 -6.37 3.21
CA PHE A 16 31.22 -6.96 1.90
C PHE A 16 32.72 -6.81 1.54
N VAL A 17 33.50 -7.82 1.84
CA VAL A 17 34.88 -7.92 1.38
C VAL A 17 34.85 -8.35 -0.09
N ILE A 18 34.88 -7.38 -0.99
CA ILE A 18 35.11 -7.61 -2.43
C ILE A 18 36.57 -8.02 -2.58
N ALA A 19 36.80 -9.31 -2.77
CA ALA A 19 38.10 -9.78 -3.26
C ALA A 19 38.28 -9.29 -4.69
N MET A 20 39.13 -8.29 -4.89
CA MET A 20 39.54 -7.82 -6.22
C MET A 20 40.38 -8.92 -6.88
N LEU A 21 39.76 -9.78 -7.65
CA LEU A 21 40.41 -10.56 -8.68
C LEU A 21 40.59 -9.64 -9.90
N ALA A 22 41.79 -9.07 -10.03
CA ALA A 22 42.24 -8.28 -11.17
C ALA A 22 42.40 -9.20 -12.39
N GLY A 23 41.30 -9.47 -13.10
CA GLY A 23 41.30 -9.89 -14.49
C GLY A 23 40.89 -8.70 -15.35
N CYS A 24 41.42 -8.52 -16.53
CA CYS A 24 41.08 -7.48 -17.51
C CYS A 24 39.65 -7.69 -18.06
N GLU A 25 38.64 -7.59 -17.21
CA GLU A 25 37.25 -7.50 -17.60
C GLU A 25 36.88 -6.02 -17.67
N GLY A 26 36.24 -5.61 -18.76
CA GLY A 26 35.82 -4.24 -18.97
C GLY A 26 34.97 -3.75 -17.78
N LYS A 27 35.16 -2.47 -17.38
CA LYS A 27 34.39 -1.87 -16.23
C LYS A 27 32.90 -2.14 -16.28
N GLY A 28 32.32 -2.34 -17.46
CA GLY A 28 30.91 -2.69 -17.64
C GLY A 28 30.54 -4.07 -17.12
N ASP A 29 31.41 -5.07 -17.20
CA ASP A 29 31.14 -6.44 -16.72
C ASP A 29 31.21 -6.54 -15.19
N SER A 30 32.12 -5.78 -14.56
CA SER A 30 32.19 -5.73 -13.08
C SER A 30 30.97 -5.06 -12.47
N SER A 31 30.50 -3.94 -13.04
CA SER A 31 29.31 -3.22 -12.57
C SER A 31 28.05 -4.05 -12.72
N ARG A 32 27.89 -4.75 -13.84
CA ARG A 32 26.79 -5.67 -14.09
C ARG A 32 26.76 -6.80 -13.08
N ARG A 33 27.89 -7.46 -12.82
CA ARG A 33 27.99 -8.54 -11.82
C ARG A 33 27.65 -8.04 -10.41
N ALA A 34 28.20 -6.92 -10.00
CA ALA A 34 27.91 -6.32 -8.69
C ALA A 34 26.42 -6.00 -8.52
N PHE A 35 25.79 -5.48 -9.56
CA PHE A 35 24.35 -5.18 -9.56
C PHE A 35 23.49 -6.45 -9.47
N VAL A 36 23.75 -7.45 -10.31
CA VAL A 36 23.02 -8.73 -10.32
C VAL A 36 23.19 -9.46 -8.99
N GLU A 37 24.40 -9.51 -8.45
CA GLU A 37 24.68 -10.13 -7.15
C GLU A 37 23.92 -9.45 -6.02
N TYR A 38 23.89 -8.12 -6.01
CA TYR A 38 23.14 -7.36 -5.02
C TYR A 38 21.64 -7.64 -5.10
N LEU A 39 21.03 -7.62 -6.29
CA LEU A 39 19.61 -7.95 -6.46
C LEU A 39 19.30 -9.36 -5.95
N ASN A 40 20.14 -10.33 -6.27
CA ASN A 40 19.95 -11.71 -5.82
C ASN A 40 20.06 -11.83 -4.29
N THR A 41 21.13 -11.26 -3.69
CA THR A 41 21.44 -11.48 -2.27
C THR A 41 20.65 -10.58 -1.33
N GLN A 42 20.44 -9.31 -1.69
CA GLN A 42 19.82 -8.33 -0.80
C GLN A 42 18.32 -8.19 -1.02
N ILE A 43 17.82 -8.55 -2.20
CA ILE A 43 16.39 -8.43 -2.52
C ILE A 43 15.76 -9.80 -2.70
N ILE A 44 16.18 -10.58 -3.71
CA ILE A 44 15.46 -11.78 -4.13
C ILE A 44 15.52 -12.88 -3.06
N THR A 45 16.68 -13.17 -2.47
CA THR A 45 16.82 -14.20 -1.45
C THR A 45 16.64 -13.70 -0.01
N SER A 46 16.52 -12.37 0.17
CA SER A 46 16.29 -11.77 1.50
C SER A 46 14.97 -12.28 2.10
N PRO A 47 14.92 -12.66 3.38
CA PRO A 47 13.67 -12.99 4.06
C PRO A 47 12.80 -11.75 4.32
N VAL A 48 13.39 -10.56 4.24
CA VAL A 48 12.69 -9.28 4.44
C VAL A 48 12.38 -8.68 3.08
N VAL A 49 11.10 -8.37 2.83
CA VAL A 49 10.68 -7.66 1.63
C VAL A 49 10.90 -6.16 1.83
N GLY A 50 11.78 -5.60 1.00
CA GLY A 50 12.06 -4.16 1.05
C GLY A 50 13.11 -3.76 0.02
N VAL A 51 13.16 -2.45 -0.24
CA VAL A 51 14.16 -1.82 -1.13
C VAL A 51 14.81 -0.69 -0.33
N CYS A 52 16.12 -0.76 -0.17
CA CYS A 52 16.89 0.21 0.61
C CYS A 52 17.68 1.17 -0.30
N GLU A 53 18.00 2.35 0.19
CA GLU A 53 18.89 3.27 -0.50
C GLU A 53 20.27 2.65 -0.68
N LEU A 54 20.89 2.91 -1.84
CA LEU A 54 22.25 2.49 -2.11
C LEU A 54 23.24 3.37 -1.35
N THR A 55 24.25 2.76 -0.76
CA THR A 55 25.41 3.48 -0.25
C THR A 55 26.23 4.09 -1.42
N PRO A 56 27.04 5.13 -1.17
CA PRO A 56 27.92 5.69 -2.21
C PRO A 56 28.83 4.64 -2.86
N ALA A 57 29.34 3.69 -2.09
CA ALA A 57 30.20 2.61 -2.59
C ALA A 57 29.42 1.65 -3.52
N GLN A 58 28.16 1.33 -3.19
CA GLN A 58 27.30 0.51 -4.04
C GLN A 58 26.94 1.24 -5.34
N ARG A 59 26.61 2.54 -5.28
CA ARG A 59 26.37 3.35 -6.48
C ARG A 59 27.58 3.35 -7.42
N GLN A 60 28.77 3.53 -6.85
CA GLN A 60 30.00 3.48 -7.63
C GLN A 60 30.23 2.09 -8.25
N ALA A 61 30.00 1.02 -7.50
CA ALA A 61 30.15 -0.35 -7.98
C ALA A 61 29.16 -0.70 -9.10
N PHE A 62 27.93 -0.23 -9.02
CA PHE A 62 26.88 -0.49 -10.03
C PHE A 62 27.05 0.37 -11.29
N GLY A 63 27.76 1.51 -11.23
CA GLY A 63 27.90 2.40 -12.36
C GLY A 63 26.53 2.88 -12.87
N HIS A 64 26.25 2.73 -14.17
CA HIS A 64 24.96 3.14 -14.75
C HIS A 64 23.75 2.32 -14.27
N TYR A 65 23.95 1.10 -13.75
CA TYR A 65 22.86 0.31 -13.16
C TYR A 65 22.33 0.89 -11.85
N ALA A 66 23.02 1.86 -11.24
CA ALA A 66 22.50 2.58 -10.08
C ALA A 66 21.24 3.38 -10.44
N ASP A 67 21.16 3.93 -11.66
CA ASP A 67 19.97 4.65 -12.14
C ASP A 67 18.81 3.68 -12.38
N ASP A 68 19.08 2.48 -12.90
CA ASP A 68 18.06 1.42 -13.04
C ASP A 68 17.54 0.98 -11.66
N TYR A 69 18.44 0.84 -10.67
CA TYR A 69 18.04 0.56 -9.29
C TYR A 69 17.14 1.67 -8.69
N ASP A 70 17.44 2.92 -8.99
CA ASP A 70 16.63 4.05 -8.52
C ASP A 70 15.20 4.02 -9.05
N VAL A 71 14.95 3.39 -10.20
CA VAL A 71 13.58 3.13 -10.69
C VAL A 71 12.85 2.15 -9.75
N LEU A 72 13.51 1.07 -9.30
CA LEU A 72 12.95 0.10 -8.37
C LEU A 72 12.69 0.76 -6.98
N LEU A 73 13.69 1.48 -6.46
CA LEU A 73 13.62 2.18 -5.18
C LEU A 73 12.49 3.22 -5.18
N THR A 74 12.44 4.03 -6.24
CA THR A 74 11.41 5.08 -6.39
C THR A 74 10.01 4.47 -6.48
N ALA A 75 9.83 3.41 -7.26
CA ALA A 75 8.55 2.74 -7.40
C ALA A 75 8.04 2.19 -6.07
N TYR A 76 8.90 1.49 -5.33
CA TYR A 76 8.59 0.96 -4.00
C TYR A 76 8.25 2.09 -3.02
N GLY A 77 9.09 3.13 -2.95
CA GLY A 77 8.94 4.26 -2.04
C GLY A 77 7.67 5.09 -2.30
N GLN A 78 7.30 5.30 -3.57
CA GLN A 78 6.09 6.04 -3.92
C GLN A 78 4.81 5.32 -3.51
N ILE A 79 4.74 3.99 -3.69
CA ILE A 79 3.59 3.20 -3.20
C ILE A 79 3.54 3.24 -1.68
N PHE A 80 4.68 3.08 -1.01
CA PHE A 80 4.77 3.11 0.44
C PHE A 80 4.37 4.48 1.02
N ALA A 81 4.71 5.58 0.34
CA ALA A 81 4.32 6.94 0.75
C ALA A 81 2.78 7.11 0.76
N VAL A 82 2.08 6.57 -0.24
CA VAL A 82 0.60 6.56 -0.25
C VAL A 82 0.04 5.87 0.98
N VAL A 83 0.62 4.71 1.36
CA VAL A 83 0.22 3.94 2.54
C VAL A 83 0.43 4.72 3.83
N TYR A 84 1.60 5.33 3.97
CA TYR A 84 1.96 6.08 5.17
C TYR A 84 1.03 7.28 5.41
N GLU A 85 0.73 8.05 4.36
CA GLU A 85 -0.18 9.18 4.43
C GLU A 85 -1.60 8.74 4.84
N THR A 86 -2.09 7.62 4.29
CA THR A 86 -3.42 7.11 4.63
C THR A 86 -3.53 6.69 6.09
N GLY A 87 -2.50 6.06 6.63
CA GLY A 87 -2.48 5.65 8.04
C GLY A 87 -2.60 6.82 9.01
N GLN A 88 -2.27 8.04 8.59
CA GLN A 88 -2.45 9.26 9.39
C GLN A 88 -3.90 9.79 9.34
N GLU A 89 -4.64 9.51 8.27
CA GLU A 89 -6.00 10.02 8.05
C GLU A 89 -7.11 9.05 8.47
N ASP A 90 -6.80 7.75 8.67
CA ASP A 90 -7.79 6.72 8.98
C ASP A 90 -8.10 6.64 10.47
N LYS A 91 -8.99 7.55 10.93
CA LYS A 91 -9.44 7.55 12.33
C LYS A 91 -10.89 7.07 12.50
N ILE A 92 -11.66 6.99 11.41
CA ILE A 92 -13.12 6.84 11.52
C ILE A 92 -13.58 5.38 11.59
N THR A 93 -12.88 4.44 10.94
CA THR A 93 -13.36 3.05 10.85
C THR A 93 -13.37 2.31 12.18
N GLY A 94 -12.55 2.74 13.15
CA GLY A 94 -12.53 2.20 14.51
C GLY A 94 -13.61 2.76 15.45
N VAL A 95 -14.33 3.81 15.04
CA VAL A 95 -15.32 4.51 15.88
C VAL A 95 -16.72 3.95 15.68
N ILE A 96 -17.02 3.34 14.52
CA ILE A 96 -18.32 2.78 14.20
C ILE A 96 -18.49 1.42 14.90
N GLN A 97 -19.27 1.42 16.00
CA GLN A 97 -19.53 0.23 16.83
C GLN A 97 -21.02 -0.16 16.87
N SER A 98 -21.91 0.73 16.42
CA SER A 98 -23.34 0.49 16.42
C SER A 98 -24.02 1.03 15.15
N GLU A 99 -25.25 0.62 14.92
CA GLU A 99 -26.07 1.13 13.81
C GLU A 99 -26.31 2.64 13.92
N ARG A 100 -26.47 3.15 15.14
CA ARG A 100 -26.61 4.58 15.45
C ARG A 100 -25.39 5.38 14.98
N ASP A 101 -24.20 4.80 15.10
CA ASP A 101 -22.96 5.49 14.76
C ASP A 101 -22.88 5.80 13.26
N ASN A 102 -23.50 4.98 12.40
CA ASN A 102 -23.60 5.27 10.96
C ASN A 102 -24.35 6.58 10.70
N LEU A 103 -25.32 6.92 11.53
CA LEU A 103 -26.05 8.19 11.42
C LEU A 103 -25.26 9.33 12.09
N VAL A 104 -24.75 9.11 13.29
CA VAL A 104 -24.02 10.13 14.07
C VAL A 104 -22.77 10.61 13.33
N PHE A 105 -22.02 9.69 12.72
CA PHE A 105 -20.77 9.98 12.02
C PHE A 105 -20.92 9.99 10.49
N LEU A 106 -22.14 10.23 9.97
CA LEU A 106 -22.38 10.16 8.53
C LEU A 106 -21.53 11.14 7.71
N ASN A 107 -21.32 12.35 8.22
CA ASN A 107 -20.49 13.34 7.52
C ASN A 107 -19.02 12.93 7.51
N GLU A 108 -18.51 12.40 8.61
CA GLU A 108 -17.15 11.89 8.73
C GLU A 108 -16.95 10.66 7.85
N LEU A 109 -17.95 9.79 7.74
CA LEU A 109 -17.93 8.65 6.82
C LEU A 109 -17.87 9.09 5.35
N ARG A 110 -18.62 10.13 4.97
CA ARG A 110 -18.56 10.72 3.63
C ARG A 110 -17.17 11.29 3.35
N VAL A 111 -16.59 12.03 4.29
CA VAL A 111 -15.23 12.56 4.17
C VAL A 111 -14.22 11.42 4.02
N ALA A 112 -14.31 10.38 4.87
CA ALA A 112 -13.42 9.21 4.79
C ALA A 112 -13.52 8.48 3.44
N ARG A 113 -14.74 8.34 2.90
CA ARG A 113 -14.97 7.78 1.56
C ARG A 113 -14.30 8.61 0.47
N ASP A 114 -14.45 9.93 0.51
CA ASP A 114 -13.87 10.83 -0.48
C ASP A 114 -12.33 10.86 -0.39
N VAL A 115 -11.79 10.79 0.83
CA VAL A 115 -10.34 10.60 1.07
C VAL A 115 -9.87 9.28 0.45
N ASN A 116 -10.56 8.17 0.73
CA ASN A 116 -10.23 6.86 0.17
C ASN A 116 -10.22 6.87 -1.37
N ASN A 117 -11.20 7.51 -1.99
CA ASN A 117 -11.28 7.64 -3.44
C ASN A 117 -10.09 8.43 -4.02
N ARG A 118 -9.63 9.48 -3.33
CA ARG A 118 -8.41 10.21 -3.72
C ARG A 118 -7.17 9.30 -3.64
N PHE A 119 -7.05 8.47 -2.61
CA PHE A 119 -5.94 7.52 -2.51
C PHE A 119 -5.96 6.45 -3.60
N ILE A 120 -7.13 5.91 -3.95
CA ILE A 120 -7.28 4.97 -5.08
C ILE A 120 -6.78 5.62 -6.38
N LEU A 121 -7.19 6.85 -6.67
CA LEU A 121 -6.76 7.57 -7.88
C LEU A 121 -5.25 7.83 -7.87
N ARG A 122 -4.70 8.25 -6.72
CA ARG A 122 -3.27 8.50 -6.58
C ARG A 122 -2.45 7.22 -6.75
N LEU A 123 -2.86 6.12 -6.12
CA LEU A 123 -2.20 4.83 -6.26
C LEU A 123 -2.22 4.37 -7.73
N LYS A 124 -3.36 4.46 -8.39
CA LYS A 124 -3.50 4.13 -9.82
C LYS A 124 -2.54 4.94 -10.69
N ASN A 125 -2.39 6.24 -10.42
CA ASN A 125 -1.46 7.09 -11.18
C ASN A 125 0.00 6.69 -10.91
N VAL A 126 0.38 6.51 -9.64
CA VAL A 126 1.73 6.06 -9.24
C VAL A 126 2.06 4.72 -9.89
N SER A 127 1.16 3.74 -9.82
CA SER A 127 1.35 2.42 -10.43
C SER A 127 1.52 2.51 -11.95
N SER A 128 0.72 3.35 -12.62
CA SER A 128 0.82 3.58 -14.07
C SER A 128 2.16 4.21 -14.46
N GLU A 129 2.61 5.23 -13.72
CA GLU A 129 3.89 5.88 -13.97
C GLU A 129 5.08 4.94 -13.72
N ASN A 130 5.01 4.16 -12.64
CA ASN A 130 6.05 3.19 -12.31
C ASN A 130 6.17 2.10 -13.39
N ARG A 131 5.05 1.59 -13.91
CA ARG A 131 5.05 0.63 -15.04
C ARG A 131 5.65 1.24 -16.30
N LYS A 132 5.38 2.51 -16.60
CA LYS A 132 6.00 3.20 -17.75
C LYS A 132 7.52 3.30 -17.59
N LYS A 133 8.00 3.72 -16.39
CA LYS A 133 9.44 3.79 -16.10
C LYS A 133 10.11 2.42 -16.20
N TYR A 134 9.51 1.39 -15.60
CA TYR A 134 9.99 0.01 -15.69
C TYR A 134 10.07 -0.48 -17.14
N SER A 135 9.02 -0.23 -17.96
CA SER A 135 9.00 -0.64 -19.35
C SER A 135 9.98 0.11 -20.25
N ALA A 136 10.44 1.28 -19.82
CA ALA A 136 11.43 2.09 -20.53
C ALA A 136 12.89 1.66 -20.26
N LEU A 137 13.12 0.80 -19.26
CA LEU A 137 14.46 0.31 -18.92
C LEU A 137 15.03 -0.53 -20.08
N LYS A 138 16.28 -0.24 -20.41
CA LYS A 138 17.03 -0.96 -21.47
C LYS A 138 18.06 -1.90 -20.86
N LEU A 139 17.59 -2.83 -20.04
CA LEU A 139 18.46 -3.80 -19.36
C LEU A 139 18.98 -4.87 -20.33
N PRO A 140 20.23 -5.30 -20.21
CA PRO A 140 20.77 -6.46 -20.93
C PRO A 140 19.93 -7.73 -20.67
N SER A 141 19.97 -8.65 -21.63
CA SER A 141 19.14 -9.87 -21.60
C SER A 141 19.39 -10.80 -20.41
N ASP A 142 20.56 -10.73 -19.81
CA ASP A 142 20.95 -11.48 -18.60
C ASP A 142 20.65 -10.73 -17.29
N VAL A 143 20.58 -9.40 -17.32
CA VAL A 143 20.21 -8.57 -16.16
C VAL A 143 18.70 -8.48 -16.00
N LYS A 144 17.97 -8.38 -17.11
CA LYS A 144 16.53 -8.18 -17.09
C LYS A 144 15.77 -9.21 -16.26
N PRO A 145 15.99 -10.54 -16.37
CA PRO A 145 15.27 -11.53 -15.57
C PRO A 145 15.49 -11.37 -14.07
N VAL A 146 16.70 -10.96 -13.65
CA VAL A 146 17.02 -10.75 -12.24
C VAL A 146 16.33 -9.48 -11.72
N PHE A 147 16.32 -8.42 -12.53
CA PHE A 147 15.59 -7.20 -12.19
C PHE A 147 14.08 -7.43 -12.10
N ASP A 148 13.52 -8.19 -13.07
CA ASP A 148 12.11 -8.58 -13.08
C ASP A 148 11.75 -9.39 -11.81
N ALA A 149 12.61 -10.30 -11.38
CA ALA A 149 12.43 -11.07 -10.16
C ALA A 149 12.45 -10.17 -8.90
N ALA A 150 13.36 -9.19 -8.83
CA ALA A 150 13.40 -8.22 -7.75
C ALA A 150 12.15 -7.33 -7.73
N TRP A 151 11.70 -6.86 -8.90
CA TRP A 151 10.46 -6.09 -9.05
C TRP A 151 9.23 -6.87 -8.61
N ASN A 152 9.12 -8.11 -9.07
CA ASN A 152 8.00 -9.00 -8.74
C ASN A 152 7.99 -9.43 -7.27
N LYS A 153 9.14 -9.39 -6.60
CA LYS A 153 9.20 -9.66 -5.16
C LYS A 153 8.84 -8.46 -4.29
N THR A 154 9.05 -7.24 -4.79
CA THR A 154 8.95 -6.01 -3.98
C THR A 154 7.79 -5.12 -4.42
N VAL A 155 7.83 -4.58 -5.63
CA VAL A 155 6.87 -3.57 -6.12
C VAL A 155 5.52 -4.19 -6.42
N THR A 156 5.49 -5.30 -7.15
CA THR A 156 4.24 -5.95 -7.59
C THR A 156 3.34 -6.34 -6.40
N PRO A 157 3.81 -7.10 -5.39
CA PRO A 157 2.95 -7.49 -4.27
C PRO A 157 2.49 -6.30 -3.43
N LEU A 158 3.32 -5.27 -3.29
CA LEU A 158 2.94 -4.06 -2.56
C LEU A 158 1.83 -3.30 -3.30
N ASP A 159 1.96 -3.12 -4.62
CA ASP A 159 0.96 -2.46 -5.47
C ASP A 159 -0.39 -3.21 -5.44
N GLU A 160 -0.36 -4.53 -5.63
CA GLU A 160 -1.55 -5.38 -5.61
C GLU A 160 -2.24 -5.37 -4.24
N THR A 161 -1.47 -5.53 -3.16
CA THR A 161 -1.99 -5.52 -1.80
C THR A 161 -2.65 -4.19 -1.47
N MET A 162 -2.01 -3.06 -1.81
CA MET A 162 -2.55 -1.74 -1.53
C MET A 162 -3.76 -1.42 -2.41
N THR A 163 -3.75 -1.81 -3.67
CA THR A 163 -4.89 -1.66 -4.56
C THR A 163 -6.11 -2.42 -4.03
N ARG A 164 -5.92 -3.67 -3.59
CA ARG A 164 -6.97 -4.49 -2.98
C ARG A 164 -7.47 -3.87 -1.67
N TYR A 165 -6.57 -3.44 -0.80
CA TYR A 165 -6.91 -2.81 0.49
C TYR A 165 -7.81 -1.59 0.31
N TYR A 166 -7.41 -0.62 -0.54
CA TYR A 166 -8.21 0.59 -0.75
C TYR A 166 -9.54 0.31 -1.45
N PHE A 167 -9.57 -0.66 -2.35
CA PHE A 167 -10.81 -1.09 -2.99
C PHE A 167 -11.82 -1.66 -1.99
N LEU A 168 -11.38 -2.60 -1.13
CA LEU A 168 -12.24 -3.19 -0.11
C LEU A 168 -12.67 -2.16 0.94
N ARG A 169 -11.74 -1.29 1.35
CA ARG A 169 -12.05 -0.17 2.24
C ARG A 169 -13.08 0.78 1.63
N GLY A 170 -12.98 1.09 0.34
CA GLY A 170 -13.94 1.90 -0.39
C GLY A 170 -15.33 1.29 -0.36
N LYS A 171 -15.45 0.00 -0.70
CA LYS A 171 -16.73 -0.73 -0.61
C LYS A 171 -17.35 -0.68 0.78
N ARG A 172 -16.53 -0.85 1.82
CA ARG A 172 -16.98 -0.77 3.21
C ARG A 172 -17.51 0.63 3.55
N LEU A 173 -16.78 1.68 3.17
CA LEU A 173 -17.20 3.07 3.41
C LEU A 173 -18.48 3.42 2.65
N ASP A 174 -18.63 2.97 1.39
CA ASP A 174 -19.86 3.15 0.62
C ASP A 174 -21.08 2.54 1.32
N GLN A 175 -20.92 1.33 1.87
CA GLN A 175 -22.00 0.65 2.60
C GLN A 175 -22.34 1.36 3.92
N LEU A 176 -21.33 1.79 4.70
CA LEU A 176 -21.57 2.53 5.94
C LEU A 176 -22.27 3.88 5.66
N VAL A 177 -21.86 4.58 4.60
CA VAL A 177 -22.53 5.81 4.15
C VAL A 177 -23.95 5.54 3.72
N ALA A 178 -24.21 4.49 2.93
CA ALA A 178 -25.55 4.12 2.48
C ALA A 178 -26.47 3.80 3.67
N MET A 179 -25.99 3.06 4.66
CA MET A 179 -26.75 2.79 5.89
C MET A 179 -27.06 4.08 6.67
N GLY A 180 -26.08 4.96 6.82
CA GLY A 180 -26.27 6.26 7.49
C GLY A 180 -27.26 7.16 6.75
N GLU A 181 -27.20 7.24 5.42
CA GLU A 181 -28.13 8.00 4.57
C GLU A 181 -29.55 7.42 4.65
N PHE A 182 -29.66 6.10 4.68
CA PHE A 182 -30.95 5.45 4.87
C PHE A 182 -31.57 5.80 6.23
N LEU A 183 -30.80 5.70 7.32
CA LEU A 183 -31.25 6.08 8.67
C LEU A 183 -31.63 7.57 8.74
N GLN A 184 -30.85 8.44 8.12
CA GLN A 184 -31.16 9.87 8.02
C GLN A 184 -32.50 10.13 7.31
N LYS A 185 -32.77 9.39 6.21
CA LYS A 185 -34.01 9.50 5.45
C LYS A 185 -35.23 8.99 6.25
N GLN A 186 -35.06 8.01 7.12
CA GLN A 186 -36.13 7.53 7.99
C GLN A 186 -36.54 8.56 9.05
N GLY A 187 -35.65 9.42 9.50
CA GLY A 187 -35.91 10.47 10.44
C GLY A 187 -36.58 9.96 11.73
N ASN A 188 -37.76 10.48 12.07
CA ASN A 188 -38.53 10.08 13.26
C ASN A 188 -39.17 8.69 13.19
N LYS A 189 -39.11 8.00 12.05
CA LYS A 189 -39.61 6.63 11.87
C LYS A 189 -38.59 5.59 12.36
N VAL A 190 -37.39 5.97 12.73
CA VAL A 190 -36.41 5.12 13.37
C VAL A 190 -36.10 5.63 14.77
N ARG A 191 -35.99 4.71 15.72
CA ARG A 191 -35.51 4.95 17.10
C ARG A 191 -34.31 4.07 17.35
N PHE A 192 -33.52 4.42 18.35
CA PHE A 192 -32.36 3.64 18.74
C PHE A 192 -32.51 3.12 20.16
N GLU A 193 -32.24 1.84 20.35
CA GLU A 193 -32.07 1.23 21.67
C GLU A 193 -30.81 1.78 22.37
N THR A 194 -30.66 1.50 23.65
CA THR A 194 -29.51 1.93 24.45
C THR A 194 -28.17 1.42 23.90
N ASN A 195 -28.17 0.23 23.27
CA ASN A 195 -27.01 -0.38 22.60
C ASN A 195 -26.73 0.19 21.19
N GLY A 196 -27.50 1.17 20.75
CA GLY A 196 -27.39 1.80 19.43
C GLY A 196 -28.03 1.04 18.27
N LYS A 197 -28.80 -0.04 18.55
CA LYS A 197 -29.54 -0.79 17.53
C LYS A 197 -30.75 0.02 17.03
N ALA A 198 -30.95 0.04 15.72
CA ALA A 198 -32.09 0.72 15.08
C ALA A 198 -33.38 -0.09 15.20
N VAL A 199 -34.47 0.57 15.59
CA VAL A 199 -35.82 0.06 15.63
C VAL A 199 -36.67 0.87 14.68
N PHE A 200 -37.21 0.21 13.66
CA PHE A 200 -38.01 0.83 12.61
C PHE A 200 -39.50 0.71 12.91
N ALA A 201 -40.27 1.77 12.62
CA ALA A 201 -41.73 1.74 12.72
C ALA A 201 -42.36 0.95 11.55
N ASP A 202 -41.65 0.82 10.41
CA ASP A 202 -42.10 0.15 9.21
C ASP A 202 -41.28 -1.12 8.96
N LEU A 203 -41.96 -2.24 8.69
CA LEU A 203 -41.33 -3.54 8.44
C LEU A 203 -40.48 -3.53 7.16
N ALA A 204 -40.98 -2.93 6.07
CA ALA A 204 -40.25 -2.85 4.82
C ALA A 204 -38.92 -2.04 4.97
N ALA A 205 -38.92 -0.97 5.76
CA ALA A 205 -37.74 -0.21 6.09
C ALA A 205 -36.72 -1.04 6.90
N LYS A 206 -37.23 -1.86 7.84
CA LYS A 206 -36.38 -2.79 8.61
C LYS A 206 -35.73 -3.84 7.73
N GLU A 207 -36.48 -4.48 6.86
CA GLU A 207 -35.98 -5.51 5.94
C GLU A 207 -34.93 -4.93 5.00
N HIS A 208 -35.19 -3.77 4.39
CA HIS A 208 -34.20 -3.08 3.54
C HIS A 208 -32.91 -2.77 4.27
N PHE A 209 -32.97 -2.31 5.53
CA PHE A 209 -31.77 -2.04 6.33
C PHE A 209 -31.01 -3.32 6.66
N GLN A 210 -31.72 -4.40 6.97
CA GLN A 210 -31.12 -5.71 7.22
C GLN A 210 -30.40 -6.26 5.98
N ASP A 211 -30.96 -6.06 4.78
CA ASP A 211 -30.31 -6.43 3.52
C ASP A 211 -29.00 -5.64 3.29
N GLN A 212 -28.98 -4.35 3.63
CA GLN A 212 -27.76 -3.55 3.58
C GLN A 212 -26.69 -4.07 4.57
N GLN A 213 -27.10 -4.44 5.79
CA GLN A 213 -26.20 -5.04 6.77
C GLN A 213 -25.65 -6.38 6.31
N PHE A 214 -26.49 -7.24 5.75
CA PHE A 214 -26.08 -8.53 5.23
C PHE A 214 -25.04 -8.38 4.11
N ASN A 215 -25.25 -7.47 3.17
CA ASN A 215 -24.30 -7.15 2.13
C ASN A 215 -22.97 -6.62 2.68
N PHE A 216 -23.01 -5.85 3.77
CA PHE A 216 -21.82 -5.40 4.47
C PHE A 216 -21.00 -6.56 5.05
N PHE A 217 -21.65 -7.54 5.68
CA PHE A 217 -20.98 -8.72 6.25
C PHE A 217 -20.34 -9.60 5.18
N ILE A 218 -21.00 -9.81 4.03
CA ILE A 218 -20.43 -10.60 2.93
C ILE A 218 -19.16 -9.92 2.40
N THR A 219 -19.17 -8.61 2.21
CA THR A 219 -18.02 -7.87 1.67
C THR A 219 -16.82 -7.84 2.63
N GLN A 220 -16.97 -8.21 3.89
CA GLN A 220 -15.85 -8.33 4.84
C GLN A 220 -15.11 -9.66 4.73
N ASN A 221 -15.74 -10.69 4.15
CA ASN A 221 -15.20 -12.05 4.09
C ASN A 221 -14.60 -12.40 2.71
N ASP A 222 -14.68 -11.49 1.73
CA ASP A 222 -14.00 -11.56 0.43
C ASP A 222 -12.64 -10.85 0.43
#